data_6ed65dc292ff18c2e83112d179fb4211
#
_entry.id   6ed65dc292ff18c2e83112d179fb4211
#
_cell.length_a   1.000
_cell.length_b   1.000
_cell.length_c   1.000
_cell.angle_alpha   90.00
_cell.angle_beta   90.00
_cell.angle_gamma   90.00
#
_symmetry.space_group_name_H-M   'P 1'
#
loop_
_entity.id
_entity.type
_entity.pdbx_description
1 polymer ?
#
loop_
_entity_poly.entity_id
_entity_poly.type
_entity_poly.pdbx_seq_one_letter_code
_entity_poly.pdbx_strand_id
1 'polypeptide(L)'
;MTTEDMIIDLFCRIDDQMKNVPNHRQAALLPSELVTIGMLYAIKGVGQRAFYRWLSRDYGDWFPDLPERTRLFRRMKTQWQWAQLFLAKPSLLGIIDSYGVELIHPIRKGRNPDAWVESGISNHRWIVGGKLCLAVNHLGQIIAWAWAAANAHDSWFHPLIEKCKDQCVMLADTGFHAKEGDPDTMKLCRRGEWNSRMLIETVYSMLTVVCHTKKMRHQVDDYFQAHLGFMVAAFNTLIEWFGLLPDENGFVPLSIAEFNL
;
A
#
# COMPACT_ATOMS: atom_id res chain seq x y z
N MET A 1 23.10 4.94 -4.35
CA MET A 1 22.12 6.03 -4.52
C MET A 1 22.04 6.79 -3.20
N THR A 2 22.21 8.10 -3.21
CA THR A 2 22.01 8.92 -2.00
C THR A 2 20.52 9.15 -1.74
N THR A 3 20.16 9.60 -0.53
CA THR A 3 18.76 9.98 -0.24
C THR A 3 18.30 11.12 -1.15
N GLU A 4 19.18 12.03 -1.50
CA GLU A 4 18.91 13.14 -2.42
C GLU A 4 18.58 12.64 -3.82
N ASP A 5 19.44 11.79 -4.39
CA ASP A 5 19.17 11.17 -5.70
C ASP A 5 17.82 10.46 -5.70
N MET A 6 17.53 9.70 -4.62
CA MET A 6 16.27 8.99 -4.50
C MET A 6 15.05 9.92 -4.48
N ILE A 7 15.11 11.06 -3.77
CA ILE A 7 13.99 12.00 -3.70
C ILE A 7 13.76 12.65 -5.08
N ILE A 8 14.84 13.06 -5.76
CA ILE A 8 14.77 13.70 -7.08
C ILE A 8 14.20 12.73 -8.11
N ASP A 9 14.77 11.53 -8.21
CA ASP A 9 14.31 10.52 -9.18
C ASP A 9 12.88 10.08 -8.91
N LEU A 10 12.49 9.93 -7.63
CA LEU A 10 11.13 9.63 -7.25
C LEU A 10 10.16 10.74 -7.69
N PHE A 11 10.52 12.00 -7.42
CA PHE A 11 9.72 13.15 -7.84
C PHE A 11 9.56 13.20 -9.36
N CYS A 12 10.63 13.03 -10.13
CA CYS A 12 10.57 13.06 -11.60
C CYS A 12 9.63 11.99 -12.15
N ARG A 13 9.68 10.75 -11.62
CA ARG A 13 8.79 9.66 -12.03
C ARG A 13 7.32 9.96 -11.72
N ILE A 14 7.07 10.51 -10.54
CA ILE A 14 5.72 10.88 -10.11
C ILE A 14 5.19 12.03 -10.96
N ASP A 15 5.99 13.07 -11.19
CA ASP A 15 5.58 14.23 -11.97
C ASP A 15 5.29 13.87 -13.42
N ASP A 16 6.11 13.00 -14.01
CA ASP A 16 5.87 12.45 -15.36
C ASP A 16 4.53 11.71 -15.46
N GLN A 17 4.18 10.90 -14.48
CA GLN A 17 2.92 10.15 -14.46
C GLN A 17 1.72 11.06 -14.18
N MET A 18 1.93 12.15 -13.46
CA MET A 18 0.87 13.07 -13.04
C MET A 18 0.72 14.31 -13.92
N LYS A 19 1.36 14.40 -15.09
CA LYS A 19 1.32 15.55 -16.03
C LYS A 19 -0.08 16.05 -16.35
N ASN A 20 -1.06 15.16 -16.38
CA ASN A 20 -2.46 15.50 -16.71
C ASN A 20 -3.33 15.79 -15.47
N VAL A 21 -2.77 15.75 -14.28
CA VAL A 21 -3.51 16.07 -13.05
C VAL A 21 -3.63 17.58 -12.92
N PRO A 22 -4.86 18.13 -12.83
CA PRO A 22 -5.04 19.58 -12.79
C PRO A 22 -4.45 20.16 -11.50
N ASN A 23 -3.65 21.20 -11.64
CA ASN A 23 -3.12 21.96 -10.53
C ASN A 23 -4.03 23.15 -10.21
N HIS A 24 -4.40 23.31 -8.94
CA HIS A 24 -5.13 24.51 -8.52
C HIS A 24 -4.15 25.68 -8.39
N ARG A 25 -4.46 26.81 -9.04
CA ARG A 25 -3.58 27.99 -9.15
C ARG A 25 -3.10 28.57 -7.80
N GLN A 26 -3.82 28.29 -6.71
CA GLN A 26 -3.49 28.72 -5.33
C GLN A 26 -2.99 27.58 -4.45
N ALA A 27 -2.66 26.42 -5.03
CA ALA A 27 -2.14 25.32 -4.26
C ALA A 27 -0.69 25.59 -3.85
N ALA A 28 -0.41 25.52 -2.56
CA ALA A 28 0.94 25.70 -2.03
C ALA A 28 1.90 24.56 -2.43
N LEU A 29 1.39 23.36 -2.70
CA LEU A 29 2.15 22.22 -3.24
C LEU A 29 1.47 21.72 -4.51
N LEU A 30 2.27 21.33 -5.49
CA LEU A 30 1.78 20.60 -6.66
C LEU A 30 1.22 19.22 -6.22
N PRO A 31 0.28 18.64 -6.99
CA PRO A 31 -0.18 17.28 -6.76
C PRO A 31 0.96 16.24 -6.72
N SER A 32 1.93 16.35 -7.64
CA SER A 32 3.12 15.50 -7.70
C SER A 32 4.03 15.65 -6.47
N GLU A 33 4.24 16.86 -5.97
CA GLU A 33 4.98 17.09 -4.72
C GLU A 33 4.28 16.44 -3.53
N LEU A 34 2.95 16.58 -3.43
CA LEU A 34 2.18 15.98 -2.34
C LEU A 34 2.25 14.44 -2.36
N VAL A 35 2.16 13.83 -3.56
CA VAL A 35 2.27 12.37 -3.71
C VAL A 35 3.70 11.91 -3.40
N THR A 36 4.71 12.65 -3.85
CA THR A 36 6.13 12.37 -3.51
C THR A 36 6.33 12.38 -2.00
N ILE A 37 5.88 13.43 -1.31
CA ILE A 37 5.96 13.53 0.16
C ILE A 37 5.19 12.38 0.82
N GLY A 38 4.04 12.00 0.30
CA GLY A 38 3.26 10.86 0.80
C GLY A 38 3.99 9.53 0.67
N MET A 39 4.61 9.27 -0.48
CA MET A 39 5.42 8.07 -0.70
C MET A 39 6.68 8.06 0.18
N LEU A 40 7.38 9.18 0.30
CA LEU A 40 8.53 9.32 1.22
C LEU A 40 8.13 9.07 2.67
N TYR A 41 6.94 9.53 3.08
CA TYR A 41 6.41 9.27 4.42
C TYR A 41 6.19 7.76 4.65
N ALA A 42 5.64 7.05 3.67
CA ALA A 42 5.43 5.61 3.75
C ALA A 42 6.77 4.84 3.81
N ILE A 43 7.77 5.22 3.00
CA ILE A 43 9.09 4.59 2.97
C ILE A 43 9.87 4.88 4.26
N LYS A 44 9.81 6.11 4.79
CA LYS A 44 10.54 6.49 6.02
C LYS A 44 10.04 5.75 7.27
N GLY A 45 8.78 5.32 7.31
CA GLY A 45 8.22 4.49 8.37
C GLY A 45 8.27 5.08 9.78
N VAL A 46 8.26 6.41 9.91
CA VAL A 46 8.31 7.14 11.19
C VAL A 46 7.02 7.92 11.42
N GLY A 47 6.78 8.34 12.67
CA GLY A 47 5.58 9.13 12.98
C GLY A 47 5.59 10.53 12.33
N GLN A 48 4.40 11.10 12.09
CA GLN A 48 4.18 12.38 11.40
C GLN A 48 5.10 13.53 11.87
N ARG A 49 5.34 13.63 13.20
CA ARG A 49 6.19 14.68 13.75
C ARG A 49 7.67 14.49 13.40
N ALA A 50 8.15 13.26 13.44
CA ALA A 50 9.54 12.93 13.12
C ALA A 50 9.78 13.09 11.61
N PHE A 51 8.84 12.62 10.78
CA PHE A 51 8.89 12.79 9.33
C PHE A 51 8.92 14.26 8.93
N TYR A 52 7.99 15.07 9.44
CA TYR A 52 7.93 16.50 9.12
C TYR A 52 9.21 17.25 9.51
N ARG A 53 9.79 16.92 10.68
CA ARG A 53 11.07 17.52 11.10
C ARG A 53 12.22 17.15 10.15
N TRP A 54 12.27 15.87 9.74
CA TRP A 54 13.27 15.40 8.80
C TRP A 54 13.09 16.12 7.45
N LEU A 55 11.90 16.14 6.89
CA LEU A 55 11.63 16.79 5.61
C LEU A 55 11.93 18.30 5.64
N SER A 56 11.44 19.01 6.64
CA SER A 56 11.60 20.47 6.72
C SER A 56 13.02 20.92 7.06
N ARG A 57 13.79 20.13 7.83
CA ARG A 57 15.16 20.46 8.20
C ARG A 57 16.15 20.15 7.08
N ASP A 58 16.04 18.97 6.49
CA ASP A 58 17.07 18.43 5.59
C ASP A 58 16.74 18.71 4.11
N TYR A 59 15.47 18.89 3.76
CA TYR A 59 14.99 19.06 2.37
C TYR A 59 13.97 20.21 2.21
N GLY A 60 13.88 21.11 3.18
CA GLY A 60 12.94 22.23 3.14
C GLY A 60 13.13 23.13 1.93
N ASP A 61 14.36 23.33 1.48
CA ASP A 61 14.69 24.16 0.32
C ASP A 61 14.16 23.58 -1.01
N TRP A 62 13.90 22.25 -1.05
CA TRP A 62 13.32 21.59 -2.23
C TRP A 62 11.79 21.67 -2.27
N PHE A 63 11.18 22.01 -1.14
CA PHE A 63 9.74 22.20 -1.00
C PHE A 63 9.46 23.60 -0.42
N PRO A 64 9.73 24.68 -1.18
CA PRO A 64 9.65 26.06 -0.66
C PRO A 64 8.27 26.43 -0.13
N ASP A 65 7.23 25.82 -0.69
CA ASP A 65 5.84 26.02 -0.29
C ASP A 65 5.32 24.95 0.68
N LEU A 66 6.23 24.25 1.39
CA LEU A 66 5.86 23.21 2.35
C LEU A 66 4.97 23.80 3.46
N PRO A 67 3.69 23.41 3.56
CA PRO A 67 2.82 23.94 4.59
C PRO A 67 3.20 23.40 5.97
N GLU A 68 2.70 24.03 7.02
CA GLU A 68 2.91 23.52 8.37
C GLU A 68 2.41 22.07 8.51
N ARG A 69 2.96 21.32 9.46
CA ARG A 69 2.73 19.88 9.64
C ARG A 69 1.25 19.47 9.60
N THR A 70 0.42 20.13 10.38
CA THR A 70 -1.02 19.75 10.50
C THR A 70 -1.74 19.93 9.15
N ARG A 71 -1.42 20.99 8.44
CA ARG A 71 -1.99 21.29 7.12
C ARG A 71 -1.48 20.29 6.07
N LEU A 72 -0.19 19.94 6.10
CA LEU A 72 0.38 18.93 5.21
C LEU A 72 -0.36 17.60 5.33
N PHE A 73 -0.42 17.03 6.55
CA PHE A 73 -1.06 15.73 6.75
C PHE A 73 -2.57 15.76 6.50
N ARG A 74 -3.24 16.89 6.75
CA ARG A 74 -4.64 17.06 6.35
C ARG A 74 -4.81 17.00 4.84
N ARG A 75 -3.93 17.65 4.07
CA ARG A 75 -3.94 17.59 2.60
C ARG A 75 -3.66 16.16 2.12
N MET A 76 -2.65 15.49 2.65
CA MET A 76 -2.38 14.09 2.33
C MET A 76 -3.62 13.22 2.57
N LYS A 77 -4.30 13.40 3.72
CA LYS A 77 -5.53 12.69 4.04
C LYS A 77 -6.66 12.95 3.03
N THR A 78 -6.84 14.17 2.57
CA THR A 78 -7.95 14.55 1.67
C THR A 78 -7.67 14.33 0.20
N GLN A 79 -6.42 14.15 -0.18
CA GLN A 79 -5.98 14.08 -1.58
C GLN A 79 -5.21 12.78 -1.91
N TRP A 80 -5.27 11.77 -1.04
CA TRP A 80 -4.57 10.51 -1.22
C TRP A 80 -5.04 9.72 -2.46
N GLN A 81 -6.24 10.02 -2.99
CA GLN A 81 -6.79 9.36 -4.17
C GLN A 81 -5.86 9.47 -5.39
N TRP A 82 -5.01 10.50 -5.46
CA TRP A 82 -4.00 10.58 -6.52
C TRP A 82 -2.97 9.44 -6.48
N ALA A 83 -2.74 8.84 -5.32
CA ALA A 83 -1.93 7.64 -5.19
C ALA A 83 -2.49 6.44 -5.96
N GLN A 84 -3.79 6.41 -6.28
CA GLN A 84 -4.41 5.36 -7.08
C GLN A 84 -3.96 5.38 -8.56
N LEU A 85 -3.42 6.48 -9.05
CA LEU A 85 -2.82 6.55 -10.39
C LEU A 85 -1.61 5.62 -10.54
N PHE A 86 -1.03 5.18 -9.44
CA PHE A 86 0.12 4.28 -9.37
C PHE A 86 -0.26 2.80 -9.16
N LEU A 87 -1.55 2.48 -9.24
CA LEU A 87 -1.99 1.08 -9.31
C LEU A 87 -1.62 0.51 -10.67
N ALA A 88 -1.12 -0.73 -10.67
CA ALA A 88 -0.77 -1.43 -11.89
C ALA A 88 -2.02 -1.91 -12.64
N LYS A 89 -1.83 -2.29 -13.91
CA LYS A 89 -2.89 -2.90 -14.70
C LYS A 89 -3.04 -4.38 -14.34
N PRO A 90 -4.28 -4.91 -14.34
CA PRO A 90 -4.52 -6.34 -14.24
C PRO A 90 -3.81 -7.12 -15.35
N SER A 91 -3.42 -8.36 -15.07
CA SER A 91 -2.98 -9.35 -16.04
C SER A 91 -3.98 -10.51 -16.11
N LEU A 92 -3.84 -11.42 -17.07
CA LEU A 92 -4.74 -12.58 -17.18
C LEU A 92 -4.82 -13.39 -15.90
N LEU A 93 -3.73 -13.46 -15.14
CA LEU A 93 -3.65 -14.11 -13.84
C LEU A 93 -3.30 -13.09 -12.78
N GLY A 94 -4.07 -13.05 -11.71
CA GLY A 94 -3.78 -12.28 -10.50
C GLY A 94 -3.81 -13.15 -9.25
N ILE A 95 -3.31 -12.63 -8.17
CA ILE A 95 -3.28 -13.30 -6.86
C ILE A 95 -3.85 -12.33 -5.84
N ILE A 96 -4.74 -12.83 -4.98
CA ILE A 96 -5.33 -12.05 -3.89
C ILE A 96 -5.07 -12.76 -2.56
N ASP A 97 -4.71 -11.97 -1.57
CA ASP A 97 -4.54 -12.47 -0.19
C ASP A 97 -4.76 -11.33 0.81
N SER A 98 -5.01 -11.67 2.07
CA SER A 98 -5.19 -10.72 3.16
C SER A 98 -4.10 -10.87 4.23
N TYR A 99 -3.64 -9.75 4.77
CA TYR A 99 -2.63 -9.70 5.81
C TYR A 99 -3.08 -8.85 7.00
N GLY A 100 -2.95 -9.40 8.21
CA GLY A 100 -3.30 -8.68 9.44
C GLY A 100 -2.27 -7.62 9.81
N VAL A 101 -2.73 -6.39 9.97
CA VAL A 101 -1.94 -5.24 10.43
C VAL A 101 -2.34 -4.89 11.86
N GLU A 102 -1.40 -5.04 12.79
CA GLU A 102 -1.60 -4.63 14.18
C GLU A 102 -1.45 -3.12 14.32
N LEU A 103 -2.51 -2.43 14.71
CA LEU A 103 -2.53 -0.98 14.86
C LEU A 103 -2.45 -0.54 16.33
N ILE A 104 -2.95 -1.37 17.23
CA ILE A 104 -2.99 -1.12 18.66
C ILE A 104 -2.51 -2.37 19.38
N HIS A 105 -1.63 -2.19 20.36
CA HIS A 105 -1.22 -3.31 21.21
C HIS A 105 -2.46 -3.89 21.96
N PRO A 106 -2.68 -5.21 22.00
CA PRO A 106 -3.89 -5.83 22.54
C PRO A 106 -4.27 -5.35 23.95
N ILE A 107 -3.30 -5.10 24.83
CA ILE A 107 -3.51 -4.55 26.18
C ILE A 107 -4.18 -3.17 26.18
N ARG A 108 -4.12 -2.44 25.08
CA ARG A 108 -4.70 -1.10 24.91
C ARG A 108 -6.06 -1.12 24.21
N LYS A 109 -6.59 -2.29 23.86
CA LYS A 109 -7.96 -2.43 23.36
C LYS A 109 -8.92 -1.85 24.39
N GLY A 110 -9.86 -1.03 23.96
CA GLY A 110 -10.81 -0.33 24.87
C GLY A 110 -10.38 1.08 25.27
N ARG A 111 -9.14 1.49 24.98
CA ARG A 111 -8.71 2.90 25.13
C ARG A 111 -8.93 3.73 23.87
N ASN A 112 -9.33 3.10 22.77
CA ASN A 112 -9.72 3.76 21.53
C ASN A 112 -11.23 3.62 21.36
N PRO A 113 -12.01 4.70 21.41
CA PRO A 113 -13.47 4.65 21.26
C PRO A 113 -13.93 4.39 19.82
N ASP A 114 -13.03 4.53 18.85
CA ASP A 114 -13.38 4.36 17.44
C ASP A 114 -13.44 2.87 17.09
N ALA A 115 -14.66 2.39 16.79
CA ALA A 115 -15.00 0.99 16.51
C ALA A 115 -14.42 0.41 15.20
N TRP A 116 -13.55 1.13 14.50
CA TRP A 116 -12.95 0.64 13.25
C TRP A 116 -11.81 -0.36 13.46
N VAL A 117 -11.33 -0.48 14.70
CA VAL A 117 -10.23 -1.40 15.07
C VAL A 117 -10.80 -2.54 15.91
N GLU A 118 -10.76 -3.76 15.38
CA GLU A 118 -11.27 -4.95 16.03
C GLU A 118 -10.17 -5.97 16.35
N SER A 119 -10.51 -6.93 17.22
CA SER A 119 -9.66 -8.08 17.48
C SER A 119 -9.90 -9.15 16.45
N GLY A 120 -8.84 -9.68 15.87
CA GLY A 120 -8.89 -10.79 14.94
C GLY A 120 -7.67 -11.70 15.09
N ILE A 121 -7.68 -12.82 14.38
CA ILE A 121 -6.54 -13.75 14.34
C ILE A 121 -5.81 -13.53 13.01
N SER A 122 -4.50 -13.31 13.09
CA SER A 122 -3.62 -13.27 11.93
C SER A 122 -2.33 -14.06 12.24
N ASN A 123 -1.96 -14.98 11.35
CA ASN A 123 -0.78 -15.84 11.54
C ASN A 123 -0.74 -16.51 12.92
N HIS A 124 -1.85 -17.13 13.32
CA HIS A 124 -2.03 -17.84 14.61
C HIS A 124 -1.89 -16.99 15.88
N ARG A 125 -1.91 -15.65 15.76
CA ARG A 125 -1.90 -14.75 16.92
C ARG A 125 -3.06 -13.76 16.90
N TRP A 126 -3.49 -13.36 18.09
CA TRP A 126 -4.47 -12.29 18.25
C TRP A 126 -3.81 -10.93 17.98
N ILE A 127 -4.45 -10.15 17.12
CA ILE A 127 -4.09 -8.76 16.83
C ILE A 127 -5.29 -7.84 17.09
N VAL A 128 -5.03 -6.58 17.36
CA VAL A 128 -6.03 -5.51 17.37
C VAL A 128 -5.67 -4.55 16.25
N GLY A 129 -6.48 -4.53 15.20
CA GLY A 129 -6.16 -3.78 13.98
C GLY A 129 -7.11 -4.07 12.85
N GLY A 130 -6.56 -4.20 11.66
CA GLY A 130 -7.30 -4.50 10.44
C GLY A 130 -6.61 -5.55 9.58
N LYS A 131 -7.29 -6.00 8.55
CA LYS A 131 -6.77 -6.81 7.45
C LYS A 131 -6.55 -5.91 6.24
N LEU A 132 -5.34 -5.88 5.71
CA LEU A 132 -5.02 -5.33 4.40
C LEU A 132 -5.13 -6.45 3.38
N CYS A 133 -6.00 -6.30 2.41
CA CYS A 133 -6.12 -7.22 1.28
C CYS A 133 -5.49 -6.57 0.04
N LEU A 134 -4.62 -7.31 -0.63
CA LEU A 134 -3.97 -6.90 -1.86
C LEU A 134 -4.34 -7.87 -2.99
N ALA A 135 -4.63 -7.31 -4.16
CA ALA A 135 -4.65 -8.05 -5.41
C ALA A 135 -3.42 -7.63 -6.22
N VAL A 136 -2.63 -8.60 -6.66
CA VAL A 136 -1.39 -8.37 -7.43
C VAL A 136 -1.47 -9.05 -8.79
N ASN A 137 -0.81 -8.50 -9.80
CA ASN A 137 -0.64 -9.13 -11.09
C ASN A 137 0.51 -10.20 -11.06
N HIS A 138 0.75 -10.88 -12.16
CA HIS A 138 1.78 -11.93 -12.27
C HIS A 138 3.21 -11.41 -12.07
N LEU A 139 3.44 -10.10 -12.15
CA LEU A 139 4.73 -9.45 -11.89
C LEU A 139 4.88 -9.00 -10.42
N GLY A 140 3.87 -9.22 -9.57
CA GLY A 140 3.88 -8.78 -8.18
C GLY A 140 3.51 -7.32 -7.95
N GLN A 141 3.07 -6.59 -8.99
CA GLN A 141 2.58 -5.23 -8.83
C GLN A 141 1.16 -5.23 -8.27
N ILE A 142 0.84 -4.31 -7.39
CA ILE A 142 -0.48 -4.19 -6.77
C ILE A 142 -1.45 -3.52 -7.76
N ILE A 143 -2.53 -4.24 -8.12
CA ILE A 143 -3.57 -3.78 -9.04
C ILE A 143 -4.80 -3.23 -8.32
N ALA A 144 -5.06 -3.74 -7.11
CA ALA A 144 -6.14 -3.26 -6.25
C ALA A 144 -5.82 -3.57 -4.79
N TRP A 145 -6.42 -2.81 -3.89
CA TRP A 145 -6.31 -3.05 -2.46
C TRP A 145 -7.56 -2.58 -1.72
N ALA A 146 -7.81 -3.19 -0.58
CA ALA A 146 -8.81 -2.76 0.39
C ALA A 146 -8.36 -3.14 1.79
N TRP A 147 -9.01 -2.57 2.79
CA TRP A 147 -8.79 -2.97 4.16
C TRP A 147 -10.13 -3.10 4.91
N ALA A 148 -10.13 -3.91 5.94
CA ALA A 148 -11.28 -4.14 6.80
C ALA A 148 -10.82 -4.37 8.25
N ALA A 149 -11.76 -4.41 9.20
CA ALA A 149 -11.44 -4.77 10.58
C ALA A 149 -10.82 -6.18 10.65
N ALA A 150 -9.96 -6.42 11.65
CA ALA A 150 -9.19 -7.68 11.76
C ALA A 150 -10.06 -8.94 11.89
N ASN A 151 -11.31 -8.82 12.35
CA ASN A 151 -12.28 -9.90 12.45
C ASN A 151 -13.08 -10.13 11.15
N ALA A 152 -12.92 -9.32 10.12
CA ALA A 152 -13.61 -9.51 8.85
C ALA A 152 -13.19 -10.84 8.19
N HIS A 153 -14.15 -11.56 7.62
CA HIS A 153 -13.90 -12.73 6.80
C HIS A 153 -13.28 -12.32 5.46
N ASP A 154 -12.42 -13.15 4.86
CA ASP A 154 -11.71 -12.79 3.63
C ASP A 154 -12.65 -12.63 2.43
N SER A 155 -13.81 -13.29 2.43
CA SER A 155 -14.88 -13.07 1.44
C SER A 155 -15.41 -11.62 1.40
N TRP A 156 -15.19 -10.82 2.45
CA TRP A 156 -15.50 -9.38 2.43
C TRP A 156 -14.78 -8.63 1.30
N PHE A 157 -13.67 -9.20 0.82
CA PHE A 157 -12.86 -8.61 -0.24
C PHE A 157 -13.25 -9.06 -1.66
N HIS A 158 -14.33 -9.84 -1.84
CA HIS A 158 -14.86 -10.22 -3.16
C HIS A 158 -15.06 -9.02 -4.11
N PRO A 159 -15.47 -7.83 -3.65
CA PRO A 159 -15.56 -6.66 -4.52
C PRO A 159 -14.25 -6.27 -5.21
N LEU A 160 -13.06 -6.62 -4.67
CA LEU A 160 -11.79 -6.40 -5.37
C LEU A 160 -11.64 -7.33 -6.59
N ILE A 161 -12.11 -8.57 -6.46
CA ILE A 161 -12.10 -9.57 -7.54
C ILE A 161 -13.05 -9.13 -8.64
N GLU A 162 -14.26 -8.71 -8.27
CA GLU A 162 -15.29 -8.23 -9.21
C GLU A 162 -14.83 -7.01 -10.03
N LYS A 163 -14.01 -6.13 -9.46
CA LYS A 163 -13.42 -5.00 -10.21
C LYS A 163 -12.50 -5.44 -11.34
N CYS A 164 -11.94 -6.64 -11.27
CA CYS A 164 -10.99 -7.17 -12.24
C CYS A 164 -11.58 -8.28 -13.12
N LYS A 165 -12.89 -8.58 -13.01
CA LYS A 165 -13.55 -9.76 -13.59
C LYS A 165 -13.38 -9.91 -15.10
N ASP A 166 -13.35 -8.81 -15.85
CA ASP A 166 -13.25 -8.84 -17.31
C ASP A 166 -11.80 -9.00 -17.82
N GLN A 167 -10.81 -8.94 -16.93
CA GLN A 167 -9.40 -8.87 -17.30
C GLN A 167 -8.53 -9.92 -16.60
N CYS A 168 -9.00 -10.53 -15.50
CA CYS A 168 -8.15 -11.29 -14.60
C CYS A 168 -8.89 -12.49 -13.99
N VAL A 169 -8.26 -13.66 -14.02
CA VAL A 169 -8.60 -14.79 -13.14
C VAL A 169 -7.81 -14.64 -11.85
N MET A 170 -8.50 -14.54 -10.71
CA MET A 170 -7.91 -14.25 -9.41
C MET A 170 -7.70 -15.53 -8.62
N LEU A 171 -6.44 -15.88 -8.33
CA LEU A 171 -6.09 -16.97 -7.43
C LEU A 171 -6.24 -16.53 -5.99
N ALA A 172 -7.05 -17.23 -5.22
CA ALA A 172 -7.32 -16.97 -3.82
C ALA A 172 -7.14 -18.24 -2.97
N ASP A 173 -6.91 -18.08 -1.68
CA ASP A 173 -6.94 -19.23 -0.78
C ASP A 173 -8.37 -19.62 -0.38
N THR A 174 -8.49 -20.73 0.35
CA THR A 174 -9.79 -21.24 0.77
C THR A 174 -10.50 -20.35 1.79
N GLY A 175 -9.79 -19.41 2.42
CA GLY A 175 -10.36 -18.40 3.31
C GLY A 175 -11.28 -17.40 2.62
N PHE A 176 -11.13 -17.25 1.29
CA PHE A 176 -11.98 -16.38 0.49
C PHE A 176 -13.33 -17.02 0.11
N HIS A 177 -13.49 -18.34 0.31
CA HIS A 177 -14.77 -19.02 -0.02
C HIS A 177 -15.93 -18.47 0.80
N ALA A 178 -17.04 -18.15 0.13
CA ALA A 178 -18.28 -17.71 0.76
C ALA A 178 -19.42 -18.71 0.51
N LYS A 179 -20.24 -18.95 1.52
CA LYS A 179 -21.41 -19.85 1.43
C LYS A 179 -22.46 -19.36 0.44
N GLU A 180 -22.56 -18.04 0.27
CA GLU A 180 -23.51 -17.40 -0.63
C GLU A 180 -23.08 -17.45 -2.09
N GLY A 181 -21.86 -17.89 -2.37
CA GLY A 181 -21.26 -17.99 -3.70
C GLY A 181 -19.97 -17.20 -3.83
N ASP A 182 -19.12 -17.67 -4.71
CA ASP A 182 -17.82 -17.05 -5.01
C ASP A 182 -17.90 -16.29 -6.34
N PRO A 183 -17.08 -15.24 -6.55
CA PRO A 183 -16.96 -14.58 -7.85
C PRO A 183 -16.57 -15.56 -8.97
N ASP A 184 -17.19 -15.45 -10.15
CA ASP A 184 -16.98 -16.36 -11.29
C ASP A 184 -15.50 -16.43 -11.74
N THR A 185 -14.76 -15.35 -11.57
CA THR A 185 -13.35 -15.24 -11.95
C THR A 185 -12.40 -15.60 -10.81
N MET A 186 -12.92 -16.03 -9.65
CA MET A 186 -12.10 -16.50 -8.54
C MET A 186 -11.79 -17.99 -8.67
N LYS A 187 -10.50 -18.32 -8.56
CA LYS A 187 -10.01 -19.69 -8.48
C LYS A 187 -9.48 -19.97 -7.09
N LEU A 188 -10.19 -20.79 -6.32
CA LEU A 188 -9.69 -21.26 -5.03
C LEU A 188 -8.54 -22.24 -5.24
N CYS A 189 -7.43 -21.98 -4.56
CA CYS A 189 -6.21 -22.77 -4.61
C CYS A 189 -5.99 -23.47 -3.27
N ARG A 190 -5.83 -24.80 -3.29
CA ARG A 190 -5.44 -25.56 -2.11
C ARG A 190 -3.95 -25.39 -1.85
N ARG A 191 -3.55 -25.62 -0.61
CA ARG A 191 -2.14 -25.56 -0.20
C ARG A 191 -1.30 -26.50 -1.06
N GLY A 192 -0.26 -25.96 -1.74
CA GLY A 192 0.65 -26.70 -2.61
C GLY A 192 0.23 -26.83 -4.06
N GLU A 193 -0.96 -26.40 -4.46
CA GLU A 193 -1.40 -26.49 -5.86
C GLU A 193 -0.76 -25.44 -6.78
N TRP A 194 -0.47 -24.23 -6.25
CA TRP A 194 0.04 -23.11 -7.03
C TRP A 194 1.17 -22.39 -6.30
N ASN A 195 2.41 -22.61 -6.74
CA ASN A 195 3.59 -21.92 -6.21
C ASN A 195 3.53 -20.41 -6.47
N SER A 196 2.80 -19.96 -7.49
CA SER A 196 2.58 -18.53 -7.79
C SER A 196 2.00 -17.74 -6.63
N ARG A 197 1.27 -18.38 -5.70
CA ARG A 197 0.77 -17.71 -4.48
C ARG A 197 1.89 -17.21 -3.57
N MET A 198 3.07 -17.80 -3.61
CA MET A 198 4.23 -17.32 -2.84
C MET A 198 4.64 -15.90 -3.24
N LEU A 199 4.28 -15.44 -4.46
CA LEU A 199 4.57 -14.09 -4.92
C LEU A 199 3.93 -13.03 -3.99
N ILE A 200 2.68 -13.23 -3.56
CA ILE A 200 2.00 -12.25 -2.69
C ILE A 200 2.61 -12.21 -1.29
N GLU A 201 3.13 -13.33 -0.79
CA GLU A 201 3.88 -13.37 0.48
C GLU A 201 5.17 -12.56 0.37
N THR A 202 5.86 -12.63 -0.77
CA THR A 202 7.03 -11.81 -1.07
C THR A 202 6.65 -10.33 -1.11
N VAL A 203 5.53 -9.96 -1.75
CA VAL A 203 5.01 -8.59 -1.76
C VAL A 203 4.78 -8.06 -0.34
N TYR A 204 4.09 -8.83 0.51
CA TYR A 204 3.89 -8.44 1.92
C TYR A 204 5.20 -8.33 2.71
N SER A 205 6.15 -9.21 2.43
CA SER A 205 7.49 -9.13 3.03
C SER A 205 8.19 -7.83 2.64
N MET A 206 8.21 -7.48 1.36
CA MET A 206 8.82 -6.23 0.87
C MET A 206 8.11 -4.98 1.43
N LEU A 207 6.78 -4.97 1.47
CA LEU A 207 6.03 -3.90 2.13
C LEU A 207 6.38 -3.77 3.62
N THR A 208 6.66 -4.87 4.28
CA THR A 208 7.08 -4.86 5.69
C THR A 208 8.49 -4.28 5.85
N VAL A 209 9.41 -4.61 4.97
CA VAL A 209 10.82 -4.17 5.02
C VAL A 209 10.93 -2.71 4.60
N VAL A 210 10.35 -2.33 3.46
CA VAL A 210 10.57 -1.02 2.83
C VAL A 210 9.56 0.03 3.31
N CYS A 211 8.28 -0.36 3.43
CA CYS A 211 7.22 0.57 3.83
C CYS A 211 6.78 0.41 5.30
N HIS A 212 7.48 -0.42 6.06
CA HIS A 212 7.30 -0.56 7.50
C HIS A 212 5.85 -0.85 7.95
N THR A 213 5.10 -1.68 7.21
CA THR A 213 3.68 -1.98 7.48
C THR A 213 3.41 -2.43 8.91
N LYS A 214 4.35 -3.12 9.57
CA LYS A 214 4.24 -3.55 10.97
C LYS A 214 4.43 -2.42 11.99
N LYS A 215 4.89 -1.24 11.56
CA LYS A 215 5.14 -0.08 12.43
C LYS A 215 4.05 1.00 12.29
N MET A 216 3.03 0.77 11.47
CA MET A 216 1.93 1.71 11.32
C MET A 216 1.15 1.84 12.63
N ARG A 217 0.88 3.06 13.05
CA ARG A 217 0.15 3.37 14.30
C ARG A 217 -0.73 4.58 14.08
N HIS A 218 -1.87 4.37 13.44
CA HIS A 218 -2.86 5.40 13.22
C HIS A 218 -4.07 5.18 14.13
N GLN A 219 -4.56 6.26 14.74
CA GLN A 219 -5.75 6.24 15.59
C GLN A 219 -7.01 6.66 14.82
N VAL A 220 -6.85 7.26 13.64
CA VAL A 220 -7.94 7.77 12.80
C VAL A 220 -7.89 7.06 11.44
N ASP A 221 -9.01 6.49 11.06
CA ASP A 221 -9.18 5.69 9.84
C ASP A 221 -8.72 6.41 8.57
N ASP A 222 -9.22 7.60 8.31
CA ASP A 222 -8.86 8.37 7.11
C ASP A 222 -7.34 8.56 6.92
N TYR A 223 -6.59 8.77 8.03
CA TYR A 223 -5.12 8.91 7.96
C TYR A 223 -4.45 7.56 7.71
N PHE A 224 -5.05 6.48 8.18
CA PHE A 224 -4.57 5.13 7.91
C PHE A 224 -4.78 4.76 6.45
N GLN A 225 -5.97 5.00 5.90
CA GLN A 225 -6.28 4.78 4.49
C GLN A 225 -5.35 5.58 3.57
N ALA A 226 -5.14 6.86 3.89
CA ALA A 226 -4.20 7.69 3.12
C ALA A 226 -2.78 7.13 3.16
N HIS A 227 -2.31 6.68 4.33
CA HIS A 227 -0.99 6.06 4.45
C HIS A 227 -0.89 4.76 3.62
N LEU A 228 -1.90 3.89 3.66
CA LEU A 228 -1.96 2.69 2.83
C LEU A 228 -1.93 3.03 1.33
N GLY A 229 -2.68 4.05 0.91
CA GLY A 229 -2.68 4.49 -0.49
C GLY A 229 -1.29 4.93 -0.96
N PHE A 230 -0.60 5.77 -0.19
CA PHE A 230 0.78 6.19 -0.51
C PHE A 230 1.79 5.05 -0.41
N MET A 231 1.60 4.11 0.51
CA MET A 231 2.43 2.91 0.63
C MET A 231 2.33 2.02 -0.61
N VAL A 232 1.10 1.76 -1.08
CA VAL A 232 0.86 0.97 -2.29
C VAL A 232 1.46 1.66 -3.52
N ALA A 233 1.26 2.96 -3.63
CA ALA A 233 1.83 3.76 -4.71
C ALA A 233 3.37 3.73 -4.69
N ALA A 234 3.98 3.92 -3.52
CA ALA A 234 5.43 3.82 -3.35
C ALA A 234 5.95 2.44 -3.76
N PHE A 235 5.30 1.37 -3.31
CA PHE A 235 5.69 0.01 -3.64
C PHE A 235 5.70 -0.24 -5.15
N ASN A 236 4.62 0.08 -5.86
CA ASN A 236 4.55 -0.10 -7.30
C ASN A 236 5.60 0.74 -8.05
N THR A 237 5.78 2.00 -7.64
CA THR A 237 6.80 2.88 -8.24
C THR A 237 8.22 2.33 -8.04
N LEU A 238 8.53 1.80 -6.85
CA LEU A 238 9.85 1.23 -6.56
C LEU A 238 10.09 -0.08 -7.32
N ILE A 239 9.09 -0.94 -7.48
CA ILE A 239 9.21 -2.16 -8.30
C ILE A 239 9.47 -1.78 -9.76
N GLU A 240 8.73 -0.84 -10.31
CA GLU A 240 8.96 -0.38 -11.69
C GLU A 240 10.33 0.26 -11.86
N TRP A 241 10.79 0.99 -10.86
CA TRP A 241 12.12 1.59 -10.87
C TRP A 241 13.24 0.56 -10.80
N PHE A 242 13.10 -0.46 -9.94
CA PHE A 242 14.05 -1.56 -9.85
C PHE A 242 14.12 -2.37 -11.14
N GLY A 243 12.99 -2.52 -11.84
CA GLY A 243 12.84 -3.23 -13.10
C GLY A 243 12.06 -4.53 -12.94
N LEU A 244 11.14 -4.75 -13.88
CA LEU A 244 10.24 -5.91 -13.94
C LEU A 244 10.77 -6.96 -14.92
N LEU A 245 12.08 -7.20 -14.91
CA LEU A 245 12.72 -8.19 -15.80
C LEU A 245 12.68 -9.56 -15.11
N PRO A 246 11.97 -10.55 -15.69
CA PRO A 246 11.98 -11.90 -15.17
C PRO A 246 13.38 -12.55 -15.33
N ASP A 247 13.73 -13.39 -14.38
CA ASP A 247 14.91 -14.24 -14.44
C ASP A 247 14.77 -15.37 -15.47
N GLU A 248 15.77 -16.26 -15.57
CA GLU A 248 15.77 -17.40 -16.49
C GLU A 248 14.60 -18.38 -16.23
N ASN A 249 13.99 -18.34 -15.05
CA ASN A 249 12.84 -19.16 -14.65
C ASN A 249 11.50 -18.43 -14.83
N GLY A 250 11.51 -17.20 -15.32
CA GLY A 250 10.33 -16.36 -15.50
C GLY A 250 9.84 -15.67 -14.22
N PHE A 251 10.63 -15.65 -13.14
CA PHE A 251 10.30 -14.95 -11.90
C PHE A 251 10.92 -13.55 -11.88
N VAL A 252 10.13 -12.57 -11.48
CA VAL A 252 10.62 -11.21 -11.23
C VAL A 252 11.23 -11.15 -9.82
N PRO A 253 12.53 -10.83 -9.67
CA PRO A 253 13.14 -10.65 -8.37
C PRO A 253 12.63 -9.36 -7.72
N LEU A 254 11.67 -9.46 -6.80
CA LEU A 254 11.09 -8.32 -6.08
C LEU A 254 12.02 -7.86 -4.94
N SER A 255 13.23 -7.44 -5.24
CA SER A 255 14.19 -6.98 -4.24
C SER A 255 14.30 -5.46 -4.24
N ILE A 256 13.41 -4.79 -3.50
CA ILE A 256 13.39 -3.32 -3.35
C ILE A 256 13.96 -2.87 -1.99
N ALA A 257 14.65 -3.74 -1.27
CA ALA A 257 15.18 -3.44 0.06
C ALA A 257 16.23 -2.32 0.05
N GLU A 258 16.89 -2.08 -1.07
CA GLU A 258 17.87 -0.99 -1.24
C GLU A 258 17.25 0.42 -1.22
N PHE A 259 15.94 0.54 -1.42
CA PHE A 259 15.21 1.81 -1.33
C PHE A 259 14.80 2.19 0.11
N ASN A 260 15.42 1.60 1.11
CA ASN A 260 15.13 1.94 2.51
C ASN A 260 15.75 3.29 2.87
N LEU A 261 14.94 4.22 3.42
CA LEU A 261 15.33 5.59 3.82
C LEU A 261 15.71 5.68 5.31
#